data_8a86a0a5dd41e67d9633e290d15b6fde
#
_entry.id   8a86a0a5dd41e67d9633e290d15b6fde
#
_cell.length_a   1.000
_cell.length_b   1.000
_cell.length_c   1.000
_cell.angle_alpha   90.00
_cell.angle_beta   90.00
_cell.angle_gamma   90.00
#
_symmetry.space_group_name_H-M   'P 1'
#
loop_
_entity.id
_entity.type
_entity.pdbx_description
1 polymer ?
#
loop_
_entity_poly.entity_id
_entity_poly.type
_entity_poly.pdbx_seq_one_letter_code
_entity_poly.pdbx_strand_id
1 'polypeptide(L)' 'IDGDAQGRRTRVVTANGVVYLMGLLTRAEADAAVEQAQKVYGVQKIVKIIEYID' A
#
# COMPACT_ATOMS: atom_id res chain seq x y z
N ILE A 1 -5.45 6.26 -5.70
CA ILE A 1 -6.35 5.36 -5.70
C ILE A 1 -6.74 5.01 -4.38
N ASP A 2 -7.83 4.75 -4.18
CA ASP A 2 -8.18 4.38 -3.05
C ASP A 2 -8.65 3.20 -2.94
N GLY A 3 -8.39 2.48 -2.89
CA GLY A 3 -8.71 1.45 -2.71
C GLY A 3 -9.40 0.50 -2.54
N ASP A 4 -9.79 0.22 -2.57
CA ASP A 4 -10.30 -0.44 -2.26
C ASP A 4 -11.20 -1.21 -2.24
N ALA A 5 -11.14 -2.19 -2.55
CA ALA A 5 -12.00 -3.03 -2.51
C ALA A 5 -12.15 -3.39 -1.20
N GLN A 6 -11.32 -3.71 -0.55
CA GLN A 6 -11.52 -3.78 0.65
C GLN A 6 -11.18 -2.57 1.14
N GLY A 7 -11.17 -1.72 0.43
CA GLY A 7 -10.78 -0.67 0.46
C GLY A 7 -10.88 0.32 1.45
N ARG A 8 -11.63 0.36 2.25
CA ARG A 8 -11.65 1.34 3.18
C ARG A 8 -10.54 1.22 4.11
N ARG A 9 -9.82 0.13 4.15
CA ARG A 9 -8.73 -0.07 5.07
C ARG A 9 -7.38 0.19 4.46
N THR A 10 -7.35 0.53 3.16
CA THR A 10 -6.08 0.71 2.47
C THR A 10 -6.09 2.03 1.72
N ARG A 11 -4.99 2.76 1.79
CA ARG A 11 -4.88 3.99 1.08
C ARG A 11 -3.50 4.09 0.47
N VAL A 12 -3.41 4.52 -0.77
CA VAL A 12 -2.14 4.65 -1.46
C VAL A 12 -2.00 6.07 -1.95
N VAL A 13 -0.89 6.70 -1.64
CA VAL A 13 -0.62 8.05 -2.09
C VAL A 13 0.74 8.04 -2.75
N THR A 14 0.87 8.67 -3.91
CA THR A 14 2.15 8.75 -4.58
C THR A 14 2.59 10.21 -4.64
N ALA A 15 3.85 10.44 -4.40
CA ALA A 15 4.41 11.78 -4.47
C ALA A 15 5.89 11.70 -4.74
N ASN A 16 6.35 12.39 -5.76
CA ASN A 16 7.78 12.50 -6.05
C ASN A 16 8.45 11.14 -6.21
N GLY A 17 7.78 10.21 -6.84
CA GLY A 17 8.37 8.89 -7.08
C GLY A 17 8.35 7.98 -5.89
N VAL A 18 7.69 8.37 -4.82
CA VAL A 18 7.58 7.56 -3.63
C VAL A 18 6.12 7.19 -3.43
N VAL A 19 5.88 5.94 -3.07
CA VAL A 19 4.52 5.49 -2.78
C VAL A 19 4.39 5.36 -1.28
N TYR A 20 3.36 5.95 -0.74
CA TYR A 20 3.03 5.83 0.68
C TYR A 20 1.84 4.90 0.80
N LEU A 21 2.04 3.77 1.44
CA LEU A 21 1.00 2.76 1.59
C LEU A 21 0.54 2.75 3.04
N MET A 22 -0.71 3.06 3.25
CA MET A 22 -1.27 3.20 4.59
C MET A 22 -2.46 2.31 4.76
N GLY A 23 -2.67 1.80 5.94
CA GLY A 23 -3.88 1.04 6.19
C GLY A 23 -3.80 0.10 7.37
N LEU A 24 -4.92 -0.56 7.61
CA LEU A 24 -5.03 -1.60 8.60
C LEU A 24 -5.04 -2.92 7.84
N LEU A 25 -3.98 -3.67 7.92
CA LEU A 25 -3.82 -4.85 7.08
C LEU A 25 -3.18 -5.98 7.85
N THR A 26 -3.44 -7.19 7.41
CA THR A 26 -2.64 -8.31 7.87
C THR A 26 -1.31 -8.27 7.15
N ARG A 27 -0.34 -9.03 7.64
CA ARG A 27 0.97 -9.06 6.99
C ARG A 27 0.88 -9.57 5.56
N ALA A 28 0.05 -10.58 5.34
CA ALA A 28 -0.12 -11.11 3.99
C ALA A 28 -0.72 -10.06 3.06
N GLU A 29 -1.68 -9.31 3.56
CA GLU A 29 -2.28 -8.26 2.75
C GLU A 29 -1.29 -7.15 2.45
N ALA A 30 -0.48 -6.81 3.44
CA ALA A 30 0.51 -5.75 3.24
C ALA A 30 1.54 -6.16 2.21
N ASP A 31 1.99 -7.41 2.25
CA ASP A 31 2.96 -7.88 1.27
C ASP A 31 2.38 -7.85 -0.13
N ALA A 32 1.14 -8.28 -0.27
CA ALA A 32 0.48 -8.25 -1.58
C ALA A 32 0.33 -6.81 -2.07
N ALA A 33 -0.01 -5.91 -1.17
CA ALA A 33 -0.19 -4.51 -1.55
C ALA A 33 1.13 -3.89 -2.00
N VAL A 34 2.22 -4.20 -1.33
CA VAL A 34 3.51 -3.68 -1.72
C VAL A 34 3.91 -4.22 -3.09
N GLU A 35 3.68 -5.50 -3.32
CA GLU A 35 4.02 -6.07 -4.60
C GLU A 35 3.21 -5.45 -5.72
N GLN A 36 1.92 -5.25 -5.50
CA GLN A 36 1.08 -4.61 -6.49
C GLN A 36 1.52 -3.18 -6.76
N ALA A 37 1.85 -2.45 -5.70
CA ALA A 37 2.27 -1.07 -5.87
C ALA A 37 3.54 -0.99 -6.69
N GLN A 38 4.48 -1.90 -6.49
CA GLN A 38 5.69 -1.90 -7.28
C GLN A 38 5.39 -2.17 -8.75
N LYS A 39 4.47 -3.08 -9.02
CA LYS A 39 4.14 -3.39 -10.40
C LYS A 39 3.39 -2.27 -11.08
N VAL A 40 2.46 -1.67 -10.37
CA VAL A 40 1.58 -0.68 -10.98
C VAL A 40 2.30 0.65 -11.16
N TYR A 41 3.04 1.08 -10.13
CA TYR A 41 3.62 2.41 -10.19
C TYR A 41 5.07 2.41 -10.60
N GLY A 42 5.71 1.25 -10.60
CA GLY A 42 7.10 1.17 -11.01
C GLY A 42 8.03 2.00 -10.16
N VAL A 43 7.69 2.15 -8.87
CA VAL A 43 8.48 3.05 -8.05
C VAL A 43 9.63 2.33 -7.42
N GLN A 44 10.61 3.09 -7.01
CA GLN A 44 11.77 2.52 -6.37
C GLN A 44 11.67 2.56 -4.88
N LYS A 45 10.74 3.29 -4.31
CA LYS A 45 10.65 3.40 -2.88
C LYS A 45 9.20 3.37 -2.44
N ILE A 46 8.92 2.54 -1.46
CA ILE A 46 7.59 2.45 -0.89
C ILE A 46 7.72 2.64 0.61
N VAL A 47 6.96 3.58 1.15
CA VAL A 47 6.93 3.84 2.58
C VAL A 47 5.68 3.17 3.12
N LYS A 48 5.84 2.28 4.07
CA LYS A 48 4.72 1.54 4.61
C LYS A 48 4.33 2.14 5.94
N ILE A 49 3.12 2.62 6.03
CA ILE A 49 2.56 3.14 7.25
C ILE A 49 1.38 2.26 7.58
N ILE A 50 1.66 1.03 7.99
CA ILE A 50 0.65 0.01 8.12
C ILE A 50 0.49 -0.38 9.57
N GLU A 51 -0.77 -0.49 10.00
CA GLU A 51 -1.04 -1.01 11.27
C GLU A 51 -1.43 -2.45 11.07
N TYR A 52 -0.66 -3.38 11.56
CA TYR A 52 -0.92 -4.80 11.34
C TYR A 52 -1.99 -5.26 12.30
N ILE A 53 -2.95 -5.99 11.76
CA ILE A 53 -4.09 -6.42 12.56
C ILE A 53 -4.08 -7.92 12.78
N ASP A 54 -3.02 -8.62 12.47
CA ASP A 54 -2.91 -10.05 12.76
C ASP A 54 -1.79 -10.38 13.77
#